data_f1f7fbffaee55b50ba67b4052fc710a2
#
_entry.id   f1f7fbffaee55b50ba67b4052fc710a2
#
_cell.length_a   1.000
_cell.length_b   1.000
_cell.length_c   1.000
_cell.angle_alpha   90.00
_cell.angle_beta   90.00
_cell.angle_gamma   90.00
#
_symmetry.space_group_name_H-M   'P 1'
#
loop_
_entity.id
_entity.type
_entity.pdbx_description
1 polymer ?
#
loop_
_entity_poly.entity_id
_entity_poly.type
_entity_poly.pdbx_seq_one_letter_code
_entity_poly.pdbx_strand_id
1 'polypeptide(L)'
;PVVGVIPWFRDIKIEEEDSVALDMKNNTYKDGKINVAIILLKRMSNFTDFDVLEMDPRFNPYYTNNIDEIEKADIILLPGSKNTLSDLQSLRANGIAMAIIRAHKAGKKVIGICGGYQMLGETIIDEVESGLGTLPGLGLLNTVTHFAQHKTTTLVEGQMSSSLPDWLAGTAGLS
;
A
#
# COMPACT_ATOMS: atom_id res chain seq x y z
N PRO A 1 6.96 6.68 -44.02
CA PRO A 1 7.49 5.33 -44.19
C PRO A 1 7.43 4.55 -42.89
N VAL A 2 6.95 3.31 -42.93
CA VAL A 2 6.98 2.39 -41.81
C VAL A 2 8.44 1.92 -41.68
N VAL A 3 9.07 2.17 -40.50
CA VAL A 3 10.48 1.85 -40.26
C VAL A 3 10.68 0.48 -39.58
N GLY A 4 9.58 -0.10 -39.05
CA GLY A 4 9.57 -1.42 -38.45
C GLY A 4 8.19 -1.77 -37.90
N VAL A 5 7.97 -3.06 -37.62
CA VAL A 5 6.77 -3.58 -36.97
C VAL A 5 7.25 -4.40 -35.76
N ILE A 6 6.78 -4.05 -34.57
CA ILE A 6 7.03 -4.82 -33.38
C ILE A 6 5.85 -5.78 -33.21
N PRO A 7 6.07 -7.12 -33.19
CA PRO A 7 5.01 -8.07 -32.97
C PRO A 7 4.42 -7.93 -31.56
N TRP A 8 3.14 -8.27 -31.43
CA TRP A 8 2.49 -8.32 -30.12
C TRP A 8 3.05 -9.48 -29.31
N PHE A 9 3.60 -9.18 -28.14
CA PHE A 9 4.09 -10.18 -27.19
C PHE A 9 2.96 -10.53 -26.20
N ARG A 10 2.65 -11.83 -26.07
CA ARG A 10 1.59 -12.31 -25.17
C ARG A 10 2.11 -12.69 -23.79
N ASP A 11 3.43 -12.98 -23.69
CA ASP A 11 4.06 -13.55 -22.51
C ASP A 11 4.92 -12.53 -21.73
N ILE A 12 4.93 -11.27 -22.16
CA ILE A 12 5.62 -10.19 -21.45
C ILE A 12 4.57 -9.37 -20.71
N LYS A 13 4.66 -9.37 -19.38
CA LYS A 13 3.90 -8.45 -18.54
C LYS A 13 4.54 -7.07 -18.68
N ILE A 14 3.90 -6.18 -19.42
CA ILE A 14 4.29 -4.77 -19.48
C ILE A 14 3.58 -4.07 -18.35
N GLU A 15 4.32 -3.27 -17.57
CA GLU A 15 3.74 -2.44 -16.51
C GLU A 15 2.70 -1.49 -17.11
N GLU A 16 1.48 -1.56 -16.59
CA GLU A 16 0.40 -0.66 -16.99
C GLU A 16 0.52 0.63 -16.19
N GLU A 17 0.66 1.77 -16.87
CA GLU A 17 0.75 3.08 -16.22
C GLU A 17 -0.63 3.60 -15.74
N ASP A 18 -1.72 3.04 -16.22
CA ASP A 18 -3.07 3.54 -15.97
C ASP A 18 -3.87 2.68 -14.98
N SER A 19 -4.46 3.34 -13.99
CA SER A 19 -5.35 2.75 -12.97
C SER A 19 -6.64 2.13 -13.54
N VAL A 20 -6.93 2.29 -14.82
CA VAL A 20 -8.13 1.75 -15.50
C VAL A 20 -8.18 0.23 -15.48
N ALA A 21 -7.02 -0.44 -15.47
CA ALA A 21 -6.95 -1.90 -15.36
C ALA A 21 -7.39 -2.45 -13.99
N LEU A 22 -7.41 -1.62 -12.96
CA LEU A 22 -7.80 -2.03 -11.59
C LEU A 22 -9.30 -2.27 -11.46
N ASP A 23 -10.13 -1.59 -12.25
CA ASP A 23 -11.59 -1.77 -12.24
C ASP A 23 -12.03 -3.14 -12.79
N MET A 24 -11.14 -3.84 -13.52
CA MET A 24 -11.42 -5.16 -14.10
C MET A 24 -10.94 -6.34 -13.24
N LYS A 25 -10.18 -6.10 -12.17
CA LYS A 25 -9.69 -7.16 -11.29
C LYS A 25 -10.78 -7.59 -10.30
N ASN A 26 -10.90 -8.89 -10.05
CA ASN A 26 -11.81 -9.45 -9.04
C ASN A 26 -11.52 -8.83 -7.65
N ASN A 27 -12.47 -8.05 -7.15
CA ASN A 27 -12.30 -7.21 -5.96
C ASN A 27 -12.89 -7.85 -4.70
N THR A 28 -12.79 -9.16 -4.53
CA THR A 28 -13.45 -9.89 -3.45
C THR A 28 -12.58 -10.94 -2.79
N TYR A 29 -12.90 -11.20 -1.53
CA TYR A 29 -12.37 -12.31 -0.74
C TYR A 29 -12.56 -13.67 -1.42
N LYS A 30 -11.60 -14.60 -1.26
CA LYS A 30 -11.65 -15.98 -1.74
C LYS A 30 -11.26 -16.95 -0.64
N ASP A 31 -12.13 -17.94 -0.38
CA ASP A 31 -11.84 -19.01 0.56
C ASP A 31 -10.60 -19.81 0.16
N GLY A 32 -9.84 -20.25 1.18
CA GLY A 32 -8.67 -21.11 0.99
C GLY A 32 -7.42 -20.39 0.47
N LYS A 33 -7.43 -19.06 0.40
CA LYS A 33 -6.27 -18.24 0.04
C LYS A 33 -5.93 -17.24 1.14
N ILE A 34 -4.70 -16.75 1.13
CA ILE A 34 -4.30 -15.58 1.93
C ILE A 34 -4.83 -14.34 1.21
N ASN A 35 -5.83 -13.72 1.77
CA ASN A 35 -6.53 -12.59 1.19
C ASN A 35 -5.84 -11.28 1.54
N VAL A 36 -5.38 -10.55 0.53
CA VAL A 36 -4.67 -9.28 0.67
C VAL A 36 -5.54 -8.16 0.12
N ALA A 37 -6.18 -7.39 1.00
CA ALA A 37 -6.93 -6.21 0.61
C ALA A 37 -5.97 -5.04 0.38
N ILE A 38 -5.81 -4.64 -0.86
CA ILE A 38 -5.04 -3.45 -1.26
C ILE A 38 -5.99 -2.28 -1.29
N ILE A 39 -5.74 -1.28 -0.45
CA ILE A 39 -6.60 -0.10 -0.34
C ILE A 39 -6.50 0.75 -1.61
N LEU A 40 -7.63 0.96 -2.27
CA LEU A 40 -7.69 1.74 -3.52
C LEU A 40 -7.65 3.23 -3.20
N LEU A 41 -6.47 3.83 -3.26
CA LEU A 41 -6.28 5.27 -3.08
C LEU A 41 -6.62 6.02 -4.37
N LYS A 42 -7.16 7.24 -4.25
CA LYS A 42 -7.47 8.09 -5.41
C LYS A 42 -6.23 8.48 -6.21
N ARG A 43 -5.08 8.59 -5.53
CA ARG A 43 -3.78 8.97 -6.10
C ARG A 43 -2.73 7.91 -5.85
N MET A 44 -3.14 6.64 -5.96
CA MET A 44 -2.25 5.50 -5.79
C MET A 44 -1.06 5.60 -6.75
N SER A 45 0.11 5.22 -6.27
CA SER A 45 1.33 5.09 -7.06
C SER A 45 1.85 3.65 -6.98
N ASN A 46 2.61 3.24 -8.00
CA ASN A 46 3.33 1.97 -8.03
C ASN A 46 2.43 0.75 -7.78
N PHE A 47 1.32 0.63 -8.51
CA PHE A 47 0.42 -0.53 -8.38
C PHE A 47 1.04 -1.83 -8.87
N THR A 48 2.09 -1.77 -9.68
CA THR A 48 2.89 -2.94 -10.10
C THR A 48 3.69 -3.58 -8.97
N ASP A 49 3.90 -2.88 -7.84
CA ASP A 49 4.56 -3.43 -6.65
C ASP A 49 3.84 -4.70 -6.11
N PHE A 50 2.57 -4.87 -6.44
CA PHE A 50 1.73 -5.98 -5.96
C PHE A 50 1.61 -7.15 -6.93
N ASP A 51 2.16 -7.05 -8.13
CA ASP A 51 2.13 -8.10 -9.16
C ASP A 51 2.79 -9.40 -8.66
N VAL A 52 3.81 -9.28 -7.80
CA VAL A 52 4.46 -10.43 -7.17
C VAL A 52 3.47 -11.27 -6.34
N LEU A 53 2.47 -10.65 -5.72
CA LEU A 53 1.43 -11.36 -4.96
C LEU A 53 0.45 -12.09 -5.90
N GLU A 54 0.21 -11.55 -7.09
CA GLU A 54 -0.65 -12.19 -8.10
C GLU A 54 0.00 -13.44 -8.71
N MET A 55 1.34 -13.46 -8.75
CA MET A 55 2.10 -14.61 -9.29
C MET A 55 2.12 -15.82 -8.35
N ASP A 56 1.89 -15.63 -7.06
CA ASP A 56 1.87 -16.72 -6.09
C ASP A 56 0.43 -17.21 -5.85
N PRO A 57 0.12 -18.47 -6.21
CA PRO A 57 -1.25 -19.00 -6.11
C PRO A 57 -1.80 -19.08 -4.69
N ARG A 58 -0.96 -18.94 -3.65
CA ARG A 58 -1.39 -18.92 -2.25
C ARG A 58 -2.10 -17.63 -1.89
N PHE A 59 -1.80 -16.53 -2.59
CA PHE A 59 -2.38 -15.22 -2.32
C PHE A 59 -3.60 -14.93 -3.21
N ASN A 60 -4.45 -14.08 -2.70
CA ASN A 60 -5.54 -13.45 -3.42
C ASN A 60 -5.47 -11.94 -3.16
N PRO A 61 -4.60 -11.20 -3.88
CA PRO A 61 -4.60 -9.75 -3.82
C PRO A 61 -5.84 -9.21 -4.55
N TYR A 62 -6.49 -8.20 -3.95
CA TYR A 62 -7.61 -7.49 -4.55
C TYR A 62 -7.65 -6.05 -4.09
N TYR A 63 -8.05 -5.16 -5.00
CA TYR A 63 -8.15 -3.73 -4.73
C TYR A 63 -9.56 -3.41 -4.26
N THR A 64 -9.67 -2.71 -3.13
CA THR A 64 -11.00 -2.45 -2.57
C THR A 64 -11.04 -1.20 -1.70
N ASN A 65 -12.23 -0.56 -1.67
CA ASN A 65 -12.65 0.43 -0.69
C ASN A 65 -13.92 -0.03 0.07
N ASN A 66 -14.33 -1.29 -0.14
CA ASN A 66 -15.45 -1.88 0.58
C ASN A 66 -14.99 -2.29 1.98
N ILE A 67 -15.63 -1.73 3.01
CA ILE A 67 -15.28 -1.96 4.42
C ILE A 67 -15.41 -3.44 4.78
N ASP A 68 -16.45 -4.12 4.33
CA ASP A 68 -16.67 -5.54 4.63
C ASP A 68 -15.55 -6.42 4.05
N GLU A 69 -15.07 -6.11 2.85
CA GLU A 69 -13.97 -6.83 2.21
C GLU A 69 -12.62 -6.54 2.90
N ILE A 70 -12.42 -5.32 3.38
CA ILE A 70 -11.25 -4.95 4.18
C ILE A 70 -11.22 -5.73 5.50
N GLU A 71 -12.35 -5.81 6.20
CA GLU A 71 -12.44 -6.48 7.50
C GLU A 71 -12.33 -8.01 7.40
N LYS A 72 -12.71 -8.61 6.26
CA LYS A 72 -12.52 -10.05 6.00
C LYS A 72 -11.08 -10.42 5.65
N ALA A 73 -10.30 -9.52 5.08
CA ALA A 73 -8.94 -9.81 4.61
C ALA A 73 -8.04 -10.36 5.73
N ASP A 74 -7.01 -11.12 5.35
CA ASP A 74 -5.96 -11.59 6.25
C ASP A 74 -4.87 -10.53 6.42
N ILE A 75 -4.58 -9.82 5.32
CA ILE A 75 -3.59 -8.75 5.24
C ILE A 75 -4.24 -7.52 4.60
N ILE A 76 -4.00 -6.35 5.17
CA ILE A 76 -4.40 -5.07 4.62
C ILE A 76 -3.15 -4.34 4.18
N LEU A 77 -3.13 -3.86 2.93
CA LEU A 77 -2.00 -3.19 2.35
C LEU A 77 -2.38 -1.77 1.94
N LEU A 78 -1.70 -0.77 2.55
CA LEU A 78 -1.78 0.63 2.14
C LEU A 78 -0.65 0.91 1.15
N PRO A 79 -0.99 1.20 -0.12
CA PRO A 79 -0.01 1.46 -1.16
C PRO A 79 0.62 2.85 -1.06
N GLY A 80 1.56 3.13 -1.96
CA GLY A 80 2.09 4.46 -2.18
C GLY A 80 1.02 5.44 -2.67
N SER A 81 1.22 6.72 -2.41
CA SER A 81 0.35 7.80 -2.82
C SER A 81 1.15 8.95 -3.40
N LYS A 82 0.64 9.57 -4.47
CA LYS A 82 1.17 10.83 -5.03
C LYS A 82 0.77 12.06 -4.19
N ASN A 83 -0.17 11.92 -3.26
CA ASN A 83 -0.55 12.95 -2.29
C ASN A 83 -1.09 12.29 -1.01
N THR A 84 -0.15 11.99 -0.11
CA THR A 84 -0.39 11.22 1.11
C THR A 84 -1.48 11.83 2.00
N LEU A 85 -1.45 13.16 2.23
CA LEU A 85 -2.41 13.80 3.13
C LEU A 85 -3.83 13.81 2.54
N SER A 86 -3.96 14.12 1.26
CA SER A 86 -5.26 14.15 0.60
C SER A 86 -5.91 12.76 0.55
N ASP A 87 -5.12 11.71 0.32
CA ASP A 87 -5.63 10.35 0.33
C ASP A 87 -6.00 9.90 1.76
N LEU A 88 -5.19 10.25 2.77
CA LEU A 88 -5.50 9.99 4.18
C LEU A 88 -6.81 10.67 4.61
N GLN A 89 -7.03 11.94 4.21
CA GLN A 89 -8.31 12.63 4.46
C GLN A 89 -9.48 11.88 3.81
N SER A 90 -9.30 11.39 2.57
CA SER A 90 -10.33 10.61 1.87
C SER A 90 -10.64 9.30 2.61
N LEU A 91 -9.62 8.58 3.08
CA LEU A 91 -9.79 7.35 3.86
C LEU A 91 -10.56 7.60 5.16
N ARG A 92 -10.31 8.74 5.82
CA ARG A 92 -11.03 9.14 7.03
C ARG A 92 -12.48 9.50 6.73
N ALA A 93 -12.72 10.30 5.71
CA ALA A 93 -14.05 10.73 5.32
C ALA A 93 -14.97 9.57 4.93
N ASN A 94 -14.41 8.53 4.32
CA ASN A 94 -15.16 7.35 3.85
C ASN A 94 -15.21 6.21 4.89
N GLY A 95 -14.67 6.41 6.10
CA GLY A 95 -14.68 5.39 7.15
C GLY A 95 -13.65 4.26 6.98
N ILE A 96 -12.88 4.24 5.88
CA ILE A 96 -11.89 3.21 5.58
C ILE A 96 -10.75 3.23 6.61
N ALA A 97 -10.30 4.42 7.02
CA ALA A 97 -9.29 4.56 8.08
C ALA A 97 -9.70 3.82 9.35
N MET A 98 -10.96 3.95 9.76
CA MET A 98 -11.47 3.26 10.96
C MET A 98 -11.61 1.74 10.75
N ALA A 99 -11.96 1.29 9.54
CA ALA A 99 -11.99 -0.13 9.20
C ALA A 99 -10.60 -0.77 9.32
N ILE A 100 -9.56 -0.11 8.80
CA ILE A 100 -8.17 -0.54 8.92
C ILE A 100 -7.74 -0.64 10.40
N ILE A 101 -8.06 0.38 11.21
CA ILE A 101 -7.72 0.38 12.64
C ILE A 101 -8.45 -0.76 13.38
N ARG A 102 -9.74 -0.99 13.07
CA ARG A 102 -10.50 -2.11 13.67
C ARG A 102 -9.93 -3.45 13.29
N ALA A 103 -9.61 -3.65 12.00
CA ALA A 103 -9.01 -4.88 11.52
C ALA A 103 -7.64 -5.17 12.18
N HIS A 104 -6.80 -4.13 12.34
CA HIS A 104 -5.54 -4.27 13.08
C HIS A 104 -5.78 -4.69 14.54
N LYS A 105 -6.72 -4.06 15.24
CA LYS A 105 -7.10 -4.43 16.61
C LYS A 105 -7.65 -5.85 16.72
N ALA A 106 -8.27 -6.35 15.65
CA ALA A 106 -8.73 -7.74 15.53
C ALA A 106 -7.60 -8.73 15.17
N GLY A 107 -6.34 -8.27 15.10
CA GLY A 107 -5.16 -9.11 14.85
C GLY A 107 -4.79 -9.27 13.37
N LYS A 108 -5.48 -8.59 12.45
CA LYS A 108 -5.12 -8.58 11.03
C LYS A 108 -3.79 -7.86 10.81
N LYS A 109 -3.04 -8.29 9.80
CA LYS A 109 -1.76 -7.67 9.44
C LYS A 109 -2.00 -6.42 8.60
N VAL A 110 -1.31 -5.33 8.94
CA VAL A 110 -1.37 -4.08 8.17
C VAL A 110 0.03 -3.73 7.72
N ILE A 111 0.19 -3.52 6.41
CA ILE A 111 1.46 -3.18 5.77
C ILE A 111 1.27 -1.85 5.05
N GLY A 112 2.19 -0.93 5.22
CA GLY A 112 2.23 0.35 4.50
C GLY A 112 3.49 0.47 3.65
N ILE A 113 3.33 0.93 2.41
CA ILE A 113 4.42 1.17 1.47
C ILE A 113 4.48 2.65 1.15
N CYS A 114 5.68 3.28 1.24
CA CYS A 114 5.90 4.70 0.91
C CYS A 114 4.88 5.61 1.61
N GLY A 115 3.98 6.26 0.87
CA GLY A 115 2.89 7.09 1.43
C GLY A 115 1.98 6.30 2.39
N GLY A 116 1.71 5.04 2.09
CA GLY A 116 0.97 4.15 3.01
C GLY A 116 1.70 3.93 4.34
N TYR A 117 3.01 3.75 4.33
CA TYR A 117 3.80 3.68 5.56
C TYR A 117 3.69 4.98 6.37
N GLN A 118 3.78 6.14 5.71
CA GLN A 118 3.61 7.45 6.35
C GLN A 118 2.23 7.58 7.01
N MET A 119 1.17 7.09 6.35
CA MET A 119 -0.20 7.09 6.89
C MET A 119 -0.34 6.24 8.15
N LEU A 120 0.46 5.19 8.33
CA LEU A 120 0.43 4.33 9.53
C LEU A 120 0.93 5.03 10.79
N GLY A 121 1.73 6.09 10.66
CA GLY A 121 2.30 6.85 11.76
C GLY A 121 1.27 7.57 12.62
N GLU A 122 1.76 8.27 13.64
CA GLU A 122 0.94 9.09 14.54
C GLU A 122 0.53 10.42 13.88
N THR A 123 1.48 11.05 13.18
CA THR A 123 1.30 12.40 12.63
C THR A 123 2.06 12.56 11.33
N ILE A 124 1.46 13.29 10.40
CA ILE A 124 2.09 13.74 9.16
C ILE A 124 2.05 15.27 9.14
N ILE A 125 3.21 15.89 8.96
CA ILE A 125 3.40 17.35 8.89
C ILE A 125 3.84 17.68 7.48
N ASP A 126 3.00 18.42 6.74
CA ASP A 126 3.25 18.80 5.35
C ASP A 126 2.88 20.27 5.12
N GLU A 127 3.88 21.11 5.21
CA GLU A 127 3.77 22.55 4.91
C GLU A 127 4.21 22.86 3.47
N VAL A 128 4.61 21.86 2.70
CA VAL A 128 5.39 22.03 1.46
C VAL A 128 4.68 21.53 0.22
N GLU A 129 4.05 20.33 0.27
CA GLU A 129 3.48 19.68 -0.92
C GLU A 129 1.97 19.88 -1.03
N SER A 130 1.22 19.48 0.00
CA SER A 130 -0.25 19.49 -0.07
C SER A 130 -0.89 20.80 0.38
N GLY A 131 -0.17 21.58 1.19
CA GLY A 131 -0.72 22.76 1.84
C GLY A 131 -1.78 22.46 2.92
N LEU A 132 -1.95 21.19 3.30
CA LEU A 132 -2.94 20.74 4.30
C LEU A 132 -2.42 20.83 5.73
N GLY A 133 -1.15 21.20 5.91
CA GLY A 133 -0.53 21.36 7.21
C GLY A 133 -0.31 20.04 7.93
N THR A 134 -0.79 19.93 9.17
CA THR A 134 -0.59 18.77 10.02
C THR A 134 -1.85 17.93 10.11
N LEU A 135 -1.73 16.63 9.85
CA LEU A 135 -2.82 15.65 10.01
C LEU A 135 -2.38 14.49 10.91
N PRO A 136 -3.29 13.98 11.77
CA PRO A 136 -3.04 12.73 12.47
C PRO A 136 -3.00 11.58 11.47
N GLY A 137 -2.03 10.67 11.62
CA GLY A 137 -1.97 9.40 10.91
C GLY A 137 -2.97 8.38 11.48
N LEU A 138 -2.80 7.10 11.17
CA LEU A 138 -3.65 6.03 11.68
C LEU A 138 -3.26 5.60 13.11
N GLY A 139 -2.08 6.01 13.61
CA GLY A 139 -1.60 5.69 14.94
C GLY A 139 -1.26 4.21 15.15
N LEU A 140 -0.87 3.52 14.10
CA LEU A 140 -0.49 2.10 14.15
C LEU A 140 1.02 1.91 14.30
N LEU A 141 1.80 2.96 14.01
CA LEU A 141 3.25 3.03 14.21
C LEU A 141 3.60 4.27 15.03
N ASN A 142 4.56 4.16 15.93
CA ASN A 142 5.09 5.30 16.68
C ASN A 142 6.11 6.07 15.82
N THR A 143 5.61 6.73 14.77
CA THR A 143 6.40 7.51 13.83
C THR A 143 5.72 8.83 13.51
N VAL A 144 6.53 9.87 13.25
CA VAL A 144 6.08 11.18 12.76
C VAL A 144 6.76 11.43 11.41
N THR A 145 5.98 11.79 10.41
CA THR A 145 6.49 12.15 9.09
C THR A 145 6.51 13.66 8.91
N HIS A 146 7.65 14.20 8.48
CA HIS A 146 7.81 15.59 8.08
C HIS A 146 8.16 15.68 6.61
N PHE A 147 7.36 16.41 5.83
CA PHE A 147 7.69 16.76 4.46
C PHE A 147 8.61 18.00 4.46
N ALA A 148 9.82 17.83 3.94
CA ALA A 148 10.83 18.88 3.87
C ALA A 148 10.86 19.56 2.50
N GLN A 149 11.25 20.84 2.44
CA GLN A 149 11.37 21.59 1.18
C GLN A 149 12.42 21.00 0.22
N HIS A 150 13.47 20.41 0.78
CA HIS A 150 14.55 19.81 0.00
C HIS A 150 14.53 18.29 0.16
N LYS A 151 14.43 17.60 -0.98
CA LYS A 151 14.55 16.16 -1.02
C LYS A 151 16.01 15.76 -0.76
N THR A 152 16.23 14.91 0.24
CA THR A 152 17.53 14.30 0.51
C THR A 152 17.50 12.86 0.00
N THR A 153 18.47 12.51 -0.84
CA THR A 153 18.66 11.13 -1.30
C THR A 153 19.99 10.63 -0.79
N THR A 154 19.95 9.59 0.03
CA THR A 154 21.16 8.95 0.59
C THR A 154 21.08 7.45 0.40
N LEU A 155 22.23 6.82 0.18
CA LEU A 155 22.35 5.37 0.28
C LEU A 155 22.39 4.99 1.76
N VAL A 156 21.53 4.09 2.18
CA VAL A 156 21.49 3.59 3.56
C VAL A 156 21.61 2.08 3.55
N GLU A 157 22.30 1.55 4.56
CA GLU A 157 22.31 0.11 4.85
C GLU A 157 21.40 -0.14 6.05
N GLY A 158 20.61 -1.20 5.98
CA GLY A 158 19.70 -1.59 7.03
C GLY A 158 19.73 -3.09 7.24
N GLN A 159 19.44 -3.53 8.46
CA GLN A 159 19.28 -4.94 8.78
C GLN A 159 17.92 -5.17 9.42
N MET A 160 17.34 -6.32 9.13
CA MET A 160 16.12 -6.74 9.81
C MET A 160 16.41 -6.97 11.30
N SER A 161 15.56 -6.38 12.16
CA SER A 161 15.69 -6.55 13.61
C SER A 161 15.63 -8.03 14.02
N SER A 162 16.37 -8.40 15.05
CA SER A 162 16.26 -9.73 15.66
C SER A 162 14.96 -9.93 16.47
N SER A 163 14.28 -8.84 16.85
CA SER A 163 13.00 -8.86 17.56
C SER A 163 11.84 -8.60 16.60
N LEU A 164 11.62 -9.52 15.68
CA LEU A 164 10.51 -9.46 14.71
C LEU A 164 9.27 -10.16 15.26
N PRO A 165 8.07 -9.72 14.87
CA PRO A 165 6.86 -10.51 15.11
C PRO A 165 6.98 -11.90 14.46
N ASP A 166 6.33 -12.91 15.03
CA ASP A 166 6.45 -14.32 14.61
C ASP A 166 6.25 -14.53 13.10
N TRP A 167 5.34 -13.76 12.49
CA TRP A 167 5.05 -13.85 11.05
C TRP A 167 6.17 -13.30 10.14
N LEU A 168 7.14 -12.57 10.71
CA LEU A 168 8.35 -12.11 10.02
C LEU A 168 9.63 -12.80 10.54
N ALA A 169 9.54 -13.72 11.49
CA ALA A 169 10.72 -14.31 12.14
C ALA A 169 11.70 -14.96 11.14
N GLY A 170 11.20 -15.51 10.03
CA GLY A 170 12.03 -16.09 8.97
C GLY A 170 12.89 -15.08 8.18
N THR A 171 12.66 -13.78 8.35
CA THR A 171 13.41 -12.71 7.66
C THR A 171 14.50 -12.09 8.53
N ALA A 172 14.68 -12.55 9.77
CA ALA A 172 15.69 -12.02 10.69
C ALA A 172 17.09 -12.15 10.08
N GLY A 173 17.85 -11.05 10.09
CA GLY A 173 19.22 -11.00 9.56
C GLY A 173 19.34 -10.83 8.05
N LEU A 174 18.24 -10.69 7.31
CA LEU A 174 18.30 -10.27 5.90
C LEU A 174 18.73 -8.81 5.80
N SER A 175 19.60 -8.50 4.86
CA SER A 175 20.13 -7.16 4.54
C SER A 175 19.72 -6.71 3.16
#